data_d5d30d8090b5547a1a9282b689291453
#
_entry.id   d5d30d8090b5547a1a9282b689291453
#
_cell.length_a   1.000
_cell.length_b   1.000
_cell.length_c   1.000
_cell.angle_alpha   90.00
_cell.angle_beta   90.00
_cell.angle_gamma   90.00
#
_symmetry.space_group_name_H-M   'P 1'
#
loop_
_entity.id
_entity.type
_entity.pdbx_description
1 polymer ?
#
loop_
_entity_poly.entity_id
_entity_poly.type
_entity_poly.pdbx_seq_one_letter_code
_entity_poly.pdbx_strand_id
1 'polypeptide(L)'
;MMRVSAGIVRYPDGRILICRRGEGRKNAHLWEFPGGKQEAGESPEDALRRELLEELSLPIADISPLCRREAQGIAFDFLTATATRAPVLTEHEGYALVHPAEMTKYVFCPADEVVARQIAFANVRACLWDFDGTLMDTYPLLTEVFVRIAAENGVRLTAENALSLLKGTLRDACAALSALMYKIPA
;
A
#
# COMPACT_ATOMS: atom_id res chain seq x y z
N MET A 1 11.92 -20.67 -19.43
CA MET A 1 11.49 -19.83 -18.29
C MET A 1 9.99 -19.96 -18.20
N MET A 2 9.48 -20.26 -17.01
CA MET A 2 8.02 -20.36 -16.79
C MET A 2 7.39 -18.97 -16.92
N ARG A 3 6.25 -18.90 -17.60
CA ARG A 3 5.47 -17.66 -17.78
C ARG A 3 4.10 -17.81 -17.19
N VAL A 4 3.59 -16.75 -16.56
CA VAL A 4 2.29 -16.68 -15.92
C VAL A 4 1.58 -15.42 -16.40
N SER A 5 0.30 -15.53 -16.73
CA SER A 5 -0.59 -14.39 -17.00
C SER A 5 -1.43 -14.11 -15.77
N ALA A 6 -1.48 -12.86 -15.32
CA ALA A 6 -2.27 -12.41 -14.18
C ALA A 6 -3.17 -11.24 -14.56
N GLY A 7 -4.44 -11.27 -14.18
CA GLY A 7 -5.48 -10.35 -14.63
C GLY A 7 -5.92 -9.33 -13.59
N ILE A 8 -5.75 -8.04 -13.88
CA ILE A 8 -6.38 -6.94 -13.15
C ILE A 8 -7.80 -6.75 -13.72
N VAL A 9 -8.73 -7.60 -13.25
CA VAL A 9 -10.09 -7.64 -13.76
C VAL A 9 -10.95 -6.57 -13.11
N ARG A 10 -11.37 -5.58 -13.88
CA ARG A 10 -12.19 -4.45 -13.42
C ARG A 10 -13.66 -4.69 -13.67
N TYR A 11 -14.47 -4.30 -12.70
CA TYR A 11 -15.92 -4.28 -12.78
C TYR A 11 -16.44 -2.88 -13.10
N PRO A 12 -17.69 -2.74 -13.60
CA PRO A 12 -18.27 -1.44 -13.98
C PRO A 12 -18.31 -0.41 -12.86
N ASP A 13 -18.34 -0.85 -11.60
CA ASP A 13 -18.31 0.00 -10.40
C ASP A 13 -16.88 0.41 -9.97
N GLY A 14 -15.86 0.04 -10.75
CA GLY A 14 -14.45 0.36 -10.51
C GLY A 14 -13.73 -0.57 -9.55
N ARG A 15 -14.42 -1.57 -8.96
CA ARG A 15 -13.78 -2.60 -8.13
C ARG A 15 -12.94 -3.55 -8.98
N ILE A 16 -11.96 -4.16 -8.36
CA ILE A 16 -11.04 -5.11 -8.97
C ILE A 16 -11.17 -6.46 -8.26
N LEU A 17 -11.17 -7.53 -9.04
CA LEU A 17 -11.20 -8.89 -8.54
C LEU A 17 -9.82 -9.28 -8.00
N ILE A 18 -9.81 -9.81 -6.78
CA ILE A 18 -8.66 -10.50 -6.19
C ILE A 18 -9.12 -11.86 -5.68
N CYS A 19 -8.24 -12.86 -5.73
CA CYS A 19 -8.51 -14.22 -5.30
C CYS A 19 -7.59 -14.62 -4.15
N ARG A 20 -8.09 -15.45 -3.24
CA ARG A 20 -7.33 -15.97 -2.11
C ARG A 20 -6.91 -17.40 -2.39
N ARG A 21 -5.60 -17.66 -2.28
CA ARG A 21 -5.02 -18.97 -2.55
C ARG A 21 -5.44 -19.99 -1.51
N GLY A 22 -5.81 -21.18 -1.99
CA GLY A 22 -6.21 -22.30 -1.14
C GLY A 22 -5.05 -22.91 -0.35
N GLU A 23 -5.42 -23.68 0.67
CA GLU A 23 -4.49 -24.45 1.49
C GLU A 23 -3.71 -25.46 0.62
N GLY A 24 -2.47 -25.76 1.00
CA GLY A 24 -1.58 -26.69 0.28
C GLY A 24 -0.88 -26.09 -0.96
N ARG A 25 -1.20 -24.90 -1.38
CA ARG A 25 -0.50 -24.18 -2.45
C ARG A 25 0.65 -23.32 -1.90
N LYS A 26 1.68 -23.08 -2.72
CA LYS A 26 2.71 -22.08 -2.39
C LYS A 26 2.04 -20.73 -2.14
N ASN A 27 2.44 -20.01 -1.08
CA ASN A 27 1.82 -18.77 -0.63
C ASN A 27 0.32 -18.94 -0.26
N ALA A 28 -0.05 -20.05 0.38
CA ALA A 28 -1.39 -20.31 0.86
C ALA A 28 -1.95 -19.13 1.67
N HIS A 29 -3.25 -18.86 1.52
CA HIS A 29 -4.00 -17.81 2.18
C HIS A 29 -3.61 -16.37 1.80
N LEU A 30 -2.59 -16.15 0.94
CA LEU A 30 -2.30 -14.85 0.38
C LEU A 30 -3.25 -14.52 -0.78
N TRP A 31 -3.37 -13.23 -1.05
CA TRP A 31 -4.17 -12.72 -2.16
C TRP A 31 -3.33 -12.58 -3.42
N GLU A 32 -3.96 -12.75 -4.56
CA GLU A 32 -3.33 -12.63 -5.88
C GLU A 32 -4.33 -12.08 -6.90
N PHE A 33 -3.81 -11.58 -8.01
CA PHE A 33 -4.62 -11.37 -9.20
C PHE A 33 -4.88 -12.72 -9.88
N PRO A 34 -6.13 -13.03 -10.27
CA PRO A 34 -6.45 -14.32 -10.88
C PRO A 34 -5.71 -14.53 -12.20
N GLY A 35 -5.33 -15.76 -12.46
CA GLY A 35 -4.61 -16.16 -13.66
C GLY A 35 -3.76 -17.40 -13.45
N GLY A 36 -2.98 -17.78 -14.46
CA GLY A 36 -2.22 -19.00 -14.39
C GLY A 36 -1.10 -19.11 -15.40
N LYS A 37 -0.59 -20.33 -15.59
CA LYS A 37 0.57 -20.61 -16.45
C LYS A 37 0.19 -20.51 -17.92
N GLN A 38 1.06 -19.86 -18.70
CA GLN A 38 0.93 -19.90 -20.15
C GLN A 38 1.36 -21.26 -20.68
N GLU A 39 0.57 -21.83 -21.59
CA GLU A 39 0.92 -23.02 -22.34
C GLU A 39 1.87 -22.72 -23.50
N ALA A 40 2.45 -23.77 -24.07
CA ALA A 40 3.38 -23.62 -25.17
C ALA A 40 2.71 -23.02 -26.42
N GLY A 41 3.16 -21.86 -26.86
CA GLY A 41 2.59 -21.16 -28.02
C GLY A 41 1.38 -20.29 -27.73
N GLU A 42 0.94 -20.23 -26.46
CA GLU A 42 -0.21 -19.43 -26.04
C GLU A 42 0.21 -17.96 -25.83
N SER A 43 -0.65 -17.03 -26.26
CA SER A 43 -0.46 -15.61 -25.93
C SER A 43 -0.81 -15.35 -24.46
N PRO A 44 -0.25 -14.28 -23.85
CA PRO A 44 -0.64 -13.92 -22.49
C PRO A 44 -2.15 -13.66 -22.32
N GLU A 45 -2.79 -13.10 -23.33
CA GLU A 45 -4.22 -12.79 -23.38
C GLU A 45 -5.06 -14.05 -23.45
N ASP A 46 -4.67 -15.04 -24.26
CA ASP A 46 -5.38 -16.32 -24.39
C ASP A 46 -5.22 -17.14 -23.11
N ALA A 47 -4.01 -17.20 -22.54
CA ALA A 47 -3.77 -17.84 -21.26
C ALA A 47 -4.66 -17.26 -20.15
N LEU A 48 -4.71 -15.93 -20.03
CA LEU A 48 -5.56 -15.28 -19.05
C LEU A 48 -7.03 -15.63 -19.25
N ARG A 49 -7.52 -15.64 -20.50
CA ARG A 49 -8.90 -15.96 -20.84
C ARG A 49 -9.24 -17.41 -20.47
N ARG A 50 -8.38 -18.35 -20.80
CA ARG A 50 -8.54 -19.76 -20.47
C ARG A 50 -8.56 -19.99 -18.96
N GLU A 51 -7.55 -19.51 -18.24
CA GLU A 51 -7.41 -19.68 -16.79
C GLU A 51 -8.62 -19.10 -16.01
N LEU A 52 -9.08 -17.90 -16.37
CA LEU A 52 -10.22 -17.29 -15.70
C LEU A 52 -11.54 -18.03 -16.02
N LEU A 53 -11.65 -18.63 -17.19
CA LEU A 53 -12.81 -19.44 -17.50
C LEU A 53 -12.78 -20.78 -16.76
N GLU A 54 -11.62 -21.42 -16.63
CA GLU A 54 -11.42 -22.70 -15.94
C GLU A 54 -11.56 -22.55 -14.43
N GLU A 55 -10.84 -21.60 -13.81
CA GLU A 55 -10.77 -21.47 -12.35
C GLU A 55 -11.93 -20.68 -11.75
N LEU A 56 -12.55 -19.78 -12.51
CA LEU A 56 -13.56 -18.84 -12.01
C LEU A 56 -14.87 -18.85 -12.80
N SER A 57 -14.99 -19.66 -13.85
CA SER A 57 -16.10 -19.62 -14.81
C SER A 57 -16.42 -18.18 -15.27
N LEU A 58 -15.41 -17.35 -15.41
CA LEU A 58 -15.52 -15.91 -15.61
C LEU A 58 -15.08 -15.51 -17.02
N PRO A 59 -16.02 -15.24 -17.94
CA PRO A 59 -15.68 -14.64 -19.21
C PRO A 59 -15.22 -13.18 -19.00
N ILE A 60 -14.09 -12.81 -19.64
CA ILE A 60 -13.50 -11.49 -19.58
C ILE A 60 -13.43 -10.85 -20.96
N ALA A 61 -13.42 -9.52 -21.00
CA ALA A 61 -13.32 -8.70 -22.21
C ALA A 61 -12.24 -7.61 -22.05
N ASP A 62 -12.00 -6.85 -23.13
CA ASP A 62 -11.10 -5.67 -23.16
C ASP A 62 -9.70 -5.96 -22.58
N ILE A 63 -9.14 -7.11 -22.94
CA ILE A 63 -7.83 -7.53 -22.43
C ILE A 63 -6.74 -6.68 -23.06
N SER A 64 -5.86 -6.09 -22.22
CA SER A 64 -4.72 -5.30 -22.66
C SER A 64 -3.51 -5.51 -21.74
N PRO A 65 -2.28 -5.55 -22.29
CA PRO A 65 -1.07 -5.63 -21.48
C PRO A 65 -0.93 -4.43 -20.53
N LEU A 66 -0.56 -4.68 -19.28
CA LEU A 66 -0.26 -3.65 -18.30
C LEU A 66 1.25 -3.54 -18.04
N CYS A 67 1.87 -4.61 -17.57
CA CYS A 67 3.31 -4.65 -17.31
C CYS A 67 3.81 -6.10 -17.22
N ARG A 68 5.14 -6.25 -17.36
CA ARG A 68 5.83 -7.52 -17.08
C ARG A 68 6.71 -7.38 -15.85
N ARG A 69 6.73 -8.43 -15.04
CA ARG A 69 7.59 -8.54 -13.85
C ARG A 69 8.23 -9.91 -13.80
N GLU A 70 9.41 -9.97 -13.21
CA GLU A 70 10.10 -11.23 -12.94
C GLU A 70 10.26 -11.39 -11.43
N ALA A 71 9.82 -12.54 -10.93
CA ALA A 71 9.95 -12.89 -9.52
C ALA A 71 10.24 -14.39 -9.37
N GLN A 72 11.24 -14.74 -8.60
CA GLN A 72 11.60 -16.12 -8.28
C GLN A 72 11.79 -17.03 -9.52
N GLY A 73 12.37 -16.50 -10.61
CA GLY A 73 12.60 -17.24 -11.85
C GLY A 73 11.37 -17.45 -12.74
N ILE A 74 10.27 -16.76 -12.44
CA ILE A 74 9.02 -16.79 -13.20
C ILE A 74 8.80 -15.39 -13.81
N ALA A 75 8.41 -15.34 -15.08
CA ALA A 75 7.96 -14.11 -15.74
C ALA A 75 6.43 -13.99 -15.61
N PHE A 76 5.97 -12.90 -15.05
CA PHE A 76 4.55 -12.56 -14.90
C PHE A 76 4.20 -11.49 -15.93
N ASP A 77 3.24 -11.79 -16.79
CA ASP A 77 2.58 -10.84 -17.66
C ASP A 77 1.29 -10.38 -16.96
N PHE A 78 1.26 -9.14 -16.47
CA PHE A 78 0.06 -8.54 -15.90
C PHE A 78 -0.74 -7.86 -16.99
N LEU A 79 -2.05 -8.18 -17.05
CA LEU A 79 -2.97 -7.64 -18.05
C LEU A 79 -4.17 -6.99 -17.34
N THR A 80 -4.72 -5.96 -17.95
CA THR A 80 -6.04 -5.45 -17.56
C THR A 80 -7.11 -6.18 -18.33
N ALA A 81 -8.26 -6.38 -17.70
CA ALA A 81 -9.45 -6.94 -18.34
C ALA A 81 -10.72 -6.39 -17.68
N THR A 82 -11.88 -6.59 -18.30
CA THR A 82 -13.18 -6.25 -17.74
C THR A 82 -14.05 -7.50 -17.55
N ALA A 83 -14.90 -7.48 -16.52
CA ALA A 83 -15.92 -8.49 -16.27
C ALA A 83 -17.19 -7.84 -15.73
N THR A 84 -18.34 -8.52 -15.96
CA THR A 84 -19.64 -8.06 -15.48
C THR A 84 -20.38 -9.09 -14.62
N ARG A 85 -19.89 -10.33 -14.60
CA ARG A 85 -20.49 -11.43 -13.84
C ARG A 85 -19.68 -11.71 -12.59
N ALA A 86 -20.30 -12.21 -11.54
CA ALA A 86 -19.60 -12.73 -10.37
C ALA A 86 -18.82 -14.00 -10.74
N PRO A 87 -17.59 -14.21 -10.20
CA PRO A 87 -16.85 -15.44 -10.41
C PRO A 87 -17.49 -16.62 -9.66
N VAL A 88 -17.31 -17.81 -10.21
CA VAL A 88 -17.63 -19.08 -9.55
C VAL A 88 -16.33 -19.81 -9.29
N LEU A 89 -15.94 -19.92 -8.03
CA LEU A 89 -14.66 -20.51 -7.63
C LEU A 89 -14.61 -22.02 -7.86
N THR A 90 -13.53 -22.52 -8.44
CA THR A 90 -13.22 -23.95 -8.55
C THR A 90 -11.96 -24.32 -7.79
N GLU A 91 -10.97 -23.43 -7.69
CA GLU A 91 -9.66 -23.72 -7.09
C GLU A 91 -9.28 -22.80 -5.94
N HIS A 92 -9.75 -21.57 -5.92
CA HIS A 92 -9.45 -20.59 -4.87
C HIS A 92 -10.35 -20.81 -3.64
N GLU A 93 -9.84 -20.47 -2.45
CA GLU A 93 -10.63 -20.55 -1.22
C GLU A 93 -11.61 -19.38 -1.05
N GLY A 94 -11.40 -18.28 -1.78
CA GLY A 94 -12.26 -17.12 -1.75
C GLY A 94 -11.89 -16.06 -2.80
N TYR A 95 -12.77 -15.10 -2.99
CA TYR A 95 -12.51 -13.89 -3.78
C TYR A 95 -13.06 -12.67 -3.10
N ALA A 96 -12.55 -11.50 -3.50
CA ALA A 96 -13.10 -10.22 -3.12
C ALA A 96 -13.12 -9.25 -4.32
N LEU A 97 -14.14 -8.39 -4.35
CA LEU A 97 -14.17 -7.23 -5.24
C LEU A 97 -13.83 -6.00 -4.42
N VAL A 98 -12.67 -5.41 -4.68
CA VAL A 98 -12.09 -4.35 -3.83
C VAL A 98 -11.87 -3.07 -4.62
N HIS A 99 -12.09 -1.92 -4.00
CA HIS A 99 -11.68 -0.65 -4.59
C HIS A 99 -10.15 -0.54 -4.59
N PRO A 100 -9.53 0.07 -5.61
CA PRO A 100 -8.08 0.23 -5.70
C PRO A 100 -7.42 0.69 -4.39
N ALA A 101 -7.94 1.72 -3.75
CA ALA A 101 -7.40 2.27 -2.51
C ALA A 101 -7.44 1.29 -1.31
N GLU A 102 -8.27 0.27 -1.37
CA GLU A 102 -8.40 -0.72 -0.29
C GLU A 102 -7.44 -1.91 -0.44
N MET A 103 -6.74 -2.04 -1.57
CA MET A 103 -5.79 -3.13 -1.81
C MET A 103 -4.70 -3.21 -0.75
N THR A 104 -4.30 -2.09 -0.16
CA THR A 104 -3.31 -2.03 0.93
C THR A 104 -3.74 -2.75 2.21
N LYS A 105 -5.02 -3.11 2.34
CA LYS A 105 -5.55 -3.90 3.47
C LYS A 105 -5.32 -5.41 3.31
N TYR A 106 -4.90 -5.85 2.14
CA TYR A 106 -4.73 -7.25 1.77
C TYR A 106 -3.25 -7.63 1.65
N VAL A 107 -2.89 -8.81 2.11
CA VAL A 107 -1.52 -9.33 1.99
C VAL A 107 -1.42 -10.12 0.69
N PHE A 108 -0.74 -9.58 -0.29
CA PHE A 108 -0.61 -10.18 -1.62
C PHE A 108 0.58 -11.13 -1.73
N CYS A 109 0.52 -12.02 -2.72
CA CYS A 109 1.68 -12.77 -3.18
C CYS A 109 2.79 -11.81 -3.63
N PRO A 110 4.09 -12.18 -3.48
CA PRO A 110 5.20 -11.25 -3.72
C PRO A 110 5.24 -10.59 -5.10
N ALA A 111 4.83 -11.30 -6.15
CA ALA A 111 4.79 -10.74 -7.51
C ALA A 111 3.64 -9.73 -7.68
N ASP A 112 2.50 -10.01 -7.05
CA ASP A 112 1.28 -9.22 -7.15
C ASP A 112 1.32 -7.97 -6.28
N GLU A 113 2.02 -8.02 -5.13
CA GLU A 113 2.06 -6.94 -4.15
C GLU A 113 2.52 -5.61 -4.77
N VAL A 114 3.55 -5.65 -5.60
CA VAL A 114 4.09 -4.44 -6.24
C VAL A 114 3.05 -3.82 -7.16
N VAL A 115 2.34 -4.65 -7.94
CA VAL A 115 1.29 -4.19 -8.87
C VAL A 115 0.07 -3.69 -8.10
N ALA A 116 -0.35 -4.39 -7.04
CA ALA A 116 -1.45 -3.97 -6.17
C ALA A 116 -1.19 -2.61 -5.53
N ARG A 117 0.02 -2.36 -5.04
CA ARG A 117 0.44 -1.05 -4.52
C ARG A 117 0.42 0.03 -5.60
N GLN A 118 0.95 -0.24 -6.80
CA GLN A 118 0.89 0.71 -7.90
C GLN A 118 -0.55 1.09 -8.26
N ILE A 119 -1.46 0.13 -8.28
CA ILE A 119 -2.89 0.36 -8.54
C ILE A 119 -3.53 1.15 -7.40
N ALA A 120 -3.24 0.81 -6.14
CA ALA A 120 -3.77 1.52 -4.97
C ALA A 120 -3.44 3.01 -4.98
N PHE A 121 -2.24 3.36 -5.44
CA PHE A 121 -1.74 4.74 -5.45
C PHE A 121 -1.84 5.45 -6.80
N ALA A 122 -2.36 4.80 -7.84
CA ALA A 122 -2.44 5.37 -9.21
C ALA A 122 -3.22 6.69 -9.30
N ASN A 123 -4.16 6.94 -8.39
CA ASN A 123 -5.00 8.15 -8.35
C ASN A 123 -4.57 9.15 -7.26
N VAL A 124 -3.44 8.93 -6.59
CA VAL A 124 -2.91 9.88 -5.60
C VAL A 124 -2.39 11.11 -6.34
N ARG A 125 -3.07 12.23 -6.19
CA ARG A 125 -2.72 13.51 -6.84
C ARG A 125 -1.79 14.38 -6.01
N ALA A 126 -1.78 14.18 -4.68
CA ALA A 126 -0.95 14.92 -3.75
C ALA A 126 -0.65 14.05 -2.53
N CYS A 127 0.56 14.20 -1.99
CA CYS A 127 0.95 13.65 -0.72
C CYS A 127 1.34 14.83 0.18
N LEU A 128 0.69 14.93 1.34
CA LEU A 128 1.08 15.87 2.39
C LEU A 128 1.97 15.11 3.36
N TRP A 129 3.20 15.59 3.49
CA TRP A 129 4.16 15.00 4.41
C TRP A 129 4.34 15.94 5.59
N ASP A 130 4.26 15.40 6.79
CA ASP A 130 4.77 16.06 7.98
C ASP A 130 6.29 16.10 7.91
N PHE A 131 6.88 17.24 8.18
CA PHE A 131 8.32 17.44 8.04
C PHE A 131 9.08 17.09 9.33
N ASP A 132 8.63 17.68 10.44
CA ASP A 132 9.30 17.54 11.72
C ASP A 132 9.04 16.18 12.37
N GLY A 133 10.10 15.39 12.57
CA GLY A 133 9.99 14.04 13.12
C GLY A 133 9.43 12.96 12.17
N THR A 134 9.07 13.33 10.92
CA THR A 134 8.60 12.41 9.89
C THR A 134 9.58 12.29 8.73
N LEU A 135 9.90 13.39 8.03
CA LEU A 135 10.88 13.41 6.94
C LEU A 135 12.28 13.71 7.43
N MET A 136 12.39 14.52 8.47
CA MET A 136 13.66 14.84 9.13
C MET A 136 13.47 14.79 10.65
N ASP A 137 14.45 14.25 11.34
CA ASP A 137 14.52 14.37 12.81
C ASP A 137 15.06 15.75 13.17
N THR A 138 14.15 16.72 13.30
CA THR A 138 14.44 18.09 13.69
C THR A 138 14.42 18.28 15.20
N TYR A 139 13.96 17.31 15.97
CA TYR A 139 13.83 17.40 17.43
C TYR A 139 15.13 17.73 18.16
N PRO A 140 16.31 17.20 17.80
CA PRO A 140 17.55 17.59 18.45
C PRO A 140 17.82 19.10 18.38
N LEU A 141 17.68 19.68 17.17
CA LEU A 141 17.87 21.11 16.94
C LEU A 141 16.83 21.98 17.67
N LEU A 142 15.55 21.59 17.53
CA LEU A 142 14.44 22.28 18.18
C LEU A 142 14.59 22.25 19.70
N THR A 143 15.02 21.13 20.28
CA THR A 143 15.26 20.97 21.72
C THR A 143 16.35 21.90 22.19
N GLU A 144 17.49 21.99 21.47
CA GLU A 144 18.59 22.88 21.79
C GLU A 144 18.16 24.36 21.79
N VAL A 145 17.46 24.77 20.71
CA VAL A 145 16.95 26.14 20.59
C VAL A 145 15.96 26.46 21.70
N PHE A 146 15.07 25.55 22.03
CA PHE A 146 14.03 25.73 23.03
C PHE A 146 14.62 25.86 24.44
N VAL A 147 15.62 25.04 24.79
CA VAL A 147 16.37 25.14 26.05
C VAL A 147 17.11 26.47 26.16
N ARG A 148 17.74 26.92 25.08
CA ARG A 148 18.46 28.22 25.04
C ARG A 148 17.50 29.39 25.27
N ILE A 149 16.37 29.43 24.55
CA ILE A 149 15.37 30.49 24.71
C ILE A 149 14.83 30.51 26.15
N ALA A 150 14.55 29.31 26.73
CA ALA A 150 14.12 29.20 28.11
C ALA A 150 15.14 29.83 29.07
N ALA A 151 16.43 29.50 28.90
CA ALA A 151 17.52 30.03 29.73
C ALA A 151 17.70 31.55 29.60
N GLU A 152 17.60 32.09 28.39
CA GLU A 152 17.64 33.54 28.12
C GLU A 152 16.51 34.32 28.81
N ASN A 153 15.41 33.63 29.08
CA ASN A 153 14.23 34.17 29.80
C ASN A 153 14.14 33.72 31.27
N GLY A 154 15.26 33.26 31.85
CA GLY A 154 15.34 32.90 33.26
C GLY A 154 14.73 31.56 33.65
N VAL A 155 14.26 30.75 32.69
CA VAL A 155 13.67 29.42 32.92
C VAL A 155 14.74 28.36 32.75
N ARG A 156 14.96 27.51 33.76
CA ARG A 156 15.82 26.33 33.66
C ARG A 156 14.99 25.15 33.13
N LEU A 157 15.27 24.72 31.91
CA LEU A 157 14.63 23.60 31.24
C LEU A 157 15.68 22.56 30.86
N THR A 158 15.45 21.30 31.19
CA THR A 158 16.30 20.20 30.74
C THR A 158 15.93 19.80 29.30
N ALA A 159 16.89 19.23 28.57
CA ALA A 159 16.64 18.74 27.20
C ALA A 159 15.48 17.71 27.14
N GLU A 160 15.38 16.86 28.15
CA GLU A 160 14.32 15.86 28.24
C GLU A 160 12.93 16.51 28.39
N ASN A 161 12.80 17.51 29.27
CA ASN A 161 11.56 18.24 29.46
C ASN A 161 11.21 19.09 28.22
N ALA A 162 12.21 19.73 27.58
CA ALA A 162 12.00 20.44 26.33
C ALA A 162 11.50 19.51 25.21
N LEU A 163 12.12 18.35 25.04
CA LEU A 163 11.69 17.35 24.07
C LEU A 163 10.27 16.84 24.34
N SER A 164 9.92 16.62 25.60
CA SER A 164 8.56 16.22 25.97
C SER A 164 7.51 17.26 25.58
N LEU A 165 7.80 18.55 25.76
CA LEU A 165 6.92 19.63 25.31
C LEU A 165 6.80 19.73 23.79
N LEU A 166 7.91 19.56 23.08
CA LEU A 166 7.97 19.68 21.62
C LEU A 166 7.31 18.48 20.88
N LYS A 167 7.12 17.34 21.53
CA LYS A 167 6.37 16.21 20.97
C LYS A 167 4.86 16.46 20.83
N GLY A 168 4.35 17.53 21.42
CA GLY A 168 3.00 18.02 21.19
C GLY A 168 2.92 18.99 20.03
N THR A 169 2.07 20.03 20.12
CA THR A 169 2.08 21.11 19.13
C THR A 169 3.07 22.21 19.56
N LEU A 170 3.70 22.86 18.59
CA LEU A 170 4.59 24.00 18.88
C LEU A 170 3.86 25.11 19.68
N ARG A 171 2.56 25.28 19.39
CA ARG A 171 1.70 26.22 20.14
C ARG A 171 1.64 25.86 21.62
N ASP A 172 1.41 24.57 21.94
CA ASP A 172 1.31 24.11 23.32
C ASP A 172 2.67 24.21 24.04
N ALA A 173 3.74 23.88 23.33
CA ALA A 173 5.11 24.04 23.86
C ALA A 173 5.41 25.50 24.22
N CYS A 174 5.10 26.44 23.31
CA CYS A 174 5.27 27.87 23.57
C CYS A 174 4.37 28.38 24.72
N ALA A 175 3.13 27.90 24.81
CA ALA A 175 2.24 28.27 25.90
C ALA A 175 2.76 27.76 27.26
N ALA A 176 3.28 26.54 27.31
CA ALA A 176 3.88 25.97 28.51
C ALA A 176 5.14 26.75 28.95
N LEU A 177 6.01 27.09 27.99
CA LEU A 177 7.19 27.93 28.29
C LEU A 177 6.79 29.30 28.83
N SER A 178 5.83 29.98 28.21
CA SER A 178 5.31 31.26 28.69
C SER A 178 4.77 31.15 30.10
N ALA A 179 4.00 30.09 30.41
CA ALA A 179 3.47 29.88 31.75
C ALA A 179 4.58 29.69 32.83
N LEU A 180 5.71 29.10 32.43
CA LEU A 180 6.87 28.96 33.32
C LEU A 180 7.58 30.31 33.56
N MET A 181 7.68 31.14 32.52
CA MET A 181 8.27 32.48 32.62
C MET A 181 7.50 33.40 33.58
N TYR A 182 6.15 33.34 33.56
CA TYR A 182 5.31 34.16 34.46
C TYR A 182 5.30 33.67 35.93
N LYS A 183 5.87 32.50 36.23
CA LYS A 183 5.97 31.97 37.60
C LYS A 183 7.28 32.35 38.32
N ILE A 184 8.20 33.05 37.67
CA ILE A 184 9.45 33.50 38.28
C ILE A 184 9.13 34.76 39.08
N PRO A 185 9.30 34.79 40.43
CA PRO A 185 9.18 36.01 41.20
C PRO A 185 10.27 36.99 40.76
N ALA A 186 9.95 38.29 40.64
CA ALA A 186 10.86 39.35 40.32
C ALA A 186 11.98 39.48 41.38
#